data_4a59e2bc0f9dfc0ef66f586d9ffdcca6
#
_entry.id   4a59e2bc0f9dfc0ef66f586d9ffdcca6
#
_cell.length_a   1.000
_cell.length_b   1.000
_cell.length_c   1.000
_cell.angle_alpha   90.00
_cell.angle_beta   90.00
_cell.angle_gamma   90.00
#
_symmetry.space_group_name_H-M   'P 1'
#
loop_
_entity.id
_entity.type
_entity.pdbx_description
1 polymer ?
#
loop_
_entity_poly.entity_id
_entity_poly.type
_entity_poly.pdbx_seq_one_letter_code
_entity_poly.pdbx_strand_id
1 'polypeptide(L)'
;MLAKVIHDDLNAGGGSERLAITTVELLNEMGFEVDIQTCKLPDIKKLENNFGQLNIKIRRTKVLDLLSLLQPKEKAVYGTDDYKYDLIINTHGDLLPYISGDSSQILYSNDGGRSMIPQIRKKTKIITYCHYPLVPYYVKNGVYRRFLNKFIGARSFGSSNPSIEELLSNARALYDLTLNSTVILTNSEYSKCSIKHLYNKTEPIVLNPPVDINRFRKLLVSSKSGREDIILVVSRFSPDKQIENAIEVAKVLHDRKVEFTMIIVGNVSRNDMDYLQFLRSTINDNDLSAYVKLEVGASFKRLLYLMGKSKVYLHPLAGEPFGISVAEAMAAGLIPVVPHVGGNSEFVPERYHYSKLEQASEIIRNALSSCFSDTYNNTNKNKMTTTTSYIANISEQELRLKISNLVLKFSTDNFKFNLKKIIDALTMVSDTTHIPLINHQRIKI
;
A
#
# COMPACT_ATOMS: atom_id res chain seq x y z
N MET A 1 27.12 8.63 -8.58
CA MET A 1 26.02 9.40 -7.97
C MET A 1 25.64 8.77 -6.64
N LEU A 2 25.22 9.57 -5.67
CA LEU A 2 24.87 9.12 -4.34
C LEU A 2 23.37 9.33 -4.07
N ALA A 3 22.67 8.26 -3.69
CA ALA A 3 21.26 8.33 -3.33
C ALA A 3 21.02 7.92 -1.88
N LYS A 4 19.94 8.45 -1.28
CA LYS A 4 19.43 8.01 0.01
C LYS A 4 18.00 7.51 -0.14
N VAL A 5 17.72 6.33 0.39
CA VAL A 5 16.37 5.78 0.53
C VAL A 5 15.97 5.82 2.00
N ILE A 6 14.80 6.39 2.28
CA ILE A 6 14.25 6.49 3.64
C ILE A 6 13.07 5.55 3.74
N HIS A 7 13.10 4.64 4.74
CA HIS A 7 12.01 3.71 5.01
C HIS A 7 11.95 3.37 6.51
N ASP A 8 10.75 3.17 7.06
CA ASP A 8 10.56 2.97 8.52
C ASP A 8 11.20 1.65 9.01
N ASP A 9 10.67 0.51 8.61
CA ASP A 9 11.15 -0.82 9.04
C ASP A 9 11.07 -1.82 7.89
N LEU A 10 12.18 -2.06 7.24
CA LEU A 10 12.25 -3.03 6.13
C LEU A 10 11.93 -4.46 6.55
N ASN A 11 12.04 -4.78 7.85
CA ASN A 11 11.82 -6.13 8.37
C ASN A 11 10.34 -6.52 8.50
N ALA A 12 9.39 -5.60 8.29
CA ALA A 12 7.97 -5.88 8.35
C ALA A 12 7.50 -6.82 7.23
N GLY A 13 8.17 -6.78 6.06
CA GLY A 13 7.99 -7.78 4.99
C GLY A 13 6.68 -7.65 4.22
N GLY A 14 6.12 -6.45 4.13
CA GLY A 14 4.90 -6.12 3.39
C GLY A 14 5.13 -5.48 2.03
N GLY A 15 4.09 -4.86 1.50
CA GLY A 15 4.14 -4.22 0.17
C GLY A 15 4.96 -2.93 0.14
N SER A 16 4.97 -2.15 1.22
CA SER A 16 5.79 -0.94 1.35
C SER A 16 7.29 -1.28 1.35
N GLU A 17 7.67 -2.37 2.04
CA GLU A 17 9.03 -2.84 2.11
C GLU A 17 9.49 -3.37 0.75
N ARG A 18 8.63 -4.08 0.00
CA ARG A 18 8.90 -4.49 -1.38
C ARG A 18 9.18 -3.28 -2.26
N LEU A 19 8.39 -2.21 -2.15
CA LEU A 19 8.59 -0.98 -2.89
C LEU A 19 9.96 -0.35 -2.57
N ALA A 20 10.31 -0.25 -1.28
CA ALA A 20 11.59 0.30 -0.86
C ALA A 20 12.77 -0.52 -1.39
N ILE A 21 12.71 -1.86 -1.29
CA ILE A 21 13.74 -2.76 -1.79
C ILE A 21 13.86 -2.64 -3.32
N THR A 22 12.74 -2.67 -4.05
CA THR A 22 12.74 -2.52 -5.52
C THR A 22 13.31 -1.15 -5.94
N THR A 23 13.08 -0.11 -5.13
CA THR A 23 13.68 1.21 -5.36
C THR A 23 15.20 1.17 -5.19
N VAL A 24 15.71 0.50 -4.15
CA VAL A 24 17.17 0.32 -3.95
C VAL A 24 17.78 -0.47 -5.10
N GLU A 25 17.14 -1.57 -5.52
CA GLU A 25 17.60 -2.36 -6.68
C GLU A 25 17.72 -1.49 -7.94
N LEU A 26 16.66 -0.72 -8.26
CA LEU A 26 16.68 0.17 -9.42
C LEU A 26 17.80 1.21 -9.33
N LEU A 27 17.98 1.84 -8.18
CA LEU A 27 19.06 2.83 -7.99
C LEU A 27 20.44 2.23 -8.20
N ASN A 28 20.66 0.99 -7.71
CA ASN A 28 21.91 0.27 -7.98
C ASN A 28 22.08 -0.06 -9.47
N GLU A 29 21.02 -0.48 -10.18
CA GLU A 29 21.01 -0.71 -11.63
C GLU A 29 21.32 0.57 -12.42
N MET A 30 20.91 1.74 -11.91
CA MET A 30 21.22 3.06 -12.47
C MET A 30 22.62 3.57 -12.11
N GLY A 31 23.43 2.83 -11.34
CA GLY A 31 24.78 3.19 -10.93
C GLY A 31 24.86 4.13 -9.73
N PHE A 32 23.80 4.26 -8.93
CA PHE A 32 23.86 4.98 -7.67
C PHE A 32 24.50 4.12 -6.56
N GLU A 33 25.35 4.73 -5.76
CA GLU A 33 25.66 4.24 -4.43
C GLU A 33 24.49 4.61 -3.50
N VAL A 34 23.94 3.64 -2.75
CA VAL A 34 22.74 3.84 -1.97
C VAL A 34 23.00 3.75 -0.47
N ASP A 35 22.61 4.80 0.27
CA ASP A 35 22.49 4.78 1.72
C ASP A 35 21.04 4.55 2.10
N ILE A 36 20.80 3.82 3.20
CA ILE A 36 19.47 3.63 3.77
C ILE A 36 19.36 4.34 5.11
N GLN A 37 18.24 5.04 5.33
CA GLN A 37 17.83 5.59 6.60
C GLN A 37 16.56 4.88 7.07
N THR A 38 16.58 4.28 8.26
CA THR A 38 15.50 3.43 8.76
C THR A 38 15.42 3.48 10.30
N CYS A 39 14.31 2.98 10.89
CA CYS A 39 14.17 2.85 12.35
C CYS A 39 14.85 1.60 12.90
N LYS A 40 15.07 0.57 12.07
CA LYS A 40 15.67 -0.70 12.48
C LYS A 40 16.65 -1.20 11.44
N LEU A 41 17.74 -1.81 11.88
CA LEU A 41 18.69 -2.46 10.97
C LEU A 41 17.97 -3.54 10.14
N PRO A 42 18.15 -3.53 8.81
CA PRO A 42 17.59 -4.56 7.95
C PRO A 42 18.20 -5.94 8.24
N ASP A 43 17.37 -6.93 8.44
CA ASP A 43 17.75 -8.34 8.48
C ASP A 43 17.64 -8.92 7.06
N ILE A 44 18.78 -8.98 6.37
CA ILE A 44 18.84 -9.42 4.96
C ILE A 44 18.28 -10.85 4.79
N LYS A 45 18.57 -11.78 5.72
CA LYS A 45 18.03 -13.14 5.65
C LYS A 45 16.51 -13.17 5.73
N LYS A 46 15.93 -12.37 6.62
CA LYS A 46 14.49 -12.24 6.75
C LYS A 46 13.87 -11.62 5.49
N LEU A 47 14.52 -10.62 4.91
CA LEU A 47 14.09 -9.99 3.66
C LEU A 47 14.13 -10.98 2.49
N GLU A 48 15.19 -11.77 2.36
CA GLU A 48 15.30 -12.81 1.33
C GLU A 48 14.26 -13.92 1.50
N ASN A 49 13.92 -14.30 2.73
CA ASN A 49 12.84 -15.24 3.00
C ASN A 49 11.47 -14.72 2.53
N ASN A 50 11.23 -13.42 2.65
CA ASN A 50 9.96 -12.79 2.26
C ASN A 50 9.89 -12.49 0.76
N PHE A 51 10.99 -11.98 0.18
CA PHE A 51 10.99 -11.41 -1.17
C PHE A 51 11.74 -12.25 -2.19
N GLY A 52 12.49 -13.26 -1.74
CA GLY A 52 13.43 -14.03 -2.57
C GLY A 52 14.81 -13.39 -2.60
N GLN A 53 15.69 -13.90 -3.45
CA GLN A 53 17.06 -13.39 -3.59
C GLN A 53 17.02 -11.89 -3.91
N LEU A 54 17.72 -11.09 -3.11
CA LEU A 54 17.81 -9.64 -3.27
C LEU A 54 19.07 -9.26 -4.02
N ASN A 55 18.94 -8.36 -4.99
CA ASN A 55 20.08 -7.80 -5.70
C ASN A 55 20.33 -6.35 -5.28
N ILE A 56 20.50 -6.13 -3.97
CA ILE A 56 20.72 -4.81 -3.37
C ILE A 56 22.15 -4.65 -2.86
N LYS A 57 22.72 -3.46 -3.10
CA LYS A 57 24.00 -3.03 -2.55
C LYS A 57 23.75 -1.78 -1.72
N ILE A 58 23.88 -1.90 -0.40
CA ILE A 58 23.72 -0.81 0.56
C ILE A 58 25.12 -0.38 0.99
N ARG A 59 25.47 0.89 0.74
CA ARG A 59 26.76 1.45 1.12
C ARG A 59 26.80 1.72 2.63
N ARG A 60 25.73 2.31 3.18
CA ARG A 60 25.63 2.67 4.60
C ARG A 60 24.17 2.57 5.06
N THR A 61 23.96 2.13 6.30
CA THR A 61 22.66 2.17 6.97
C THR A 61 22.73 3.12 8.15
N LYS A 62 21.79 4.09 8.22
CA LYS A 62 21.62 5.00 9.36
C LYS A 62 20.30 4.64 10.06
N VAL A 63 20.38 4.30 11.35
CA VAL A 63 19.20 4.02 12.18
C VAL A 63 18.80 5.28 12.92
N LEU A 64 17.54 5.71 12.76
CA LEU A 64 16.97 6.88 13.40
C LEU A 64 15.60 6.53 13.96
N ASP A 65 15.23 7.15 15.07
CA ASP A 65 13.82 7.16 15.48
C ASP A 65 13.07 8.23 14.69
N LEU A 66 12.31 7.78 13.68
CA LEU A 66 11.56 8.68 12.80
C LEU A 66 10.48 9.47 13.54
N LEU A 67 9.93 8.93 14.64
CA LEU A 67 8.95 9.65 15.45
C LEU A 67 9.58 10.76 16.29
N SER A 68 10.89 10.70 16.53
CA SER A 68 11.58 11.79 17.20
C SER A 68 11.52 13.11 16.41
N LEU A 69 11.25 13.03 15.09
CA LEU A 69 11.06 14.20 14.24
C LEU A 69 9.76 14.97 14.54
N LEU A 70 8.76 14.30 15.13
CA LEU A 70 7.49 14.93 15.52
C LEU A 70 7.57 15.64 16.88
N GLN A 71 8.66 15.45 17.63
CA GLN A 71 8.83 16.08 18.94
C GLN A 71 9.43 17.49 18.78
N PRO A 72 8.89 18.49 19.48
CA PRO A 72 9.55 19.77 19.63
C PRO A 72 10.85 19.55 20.44
N LYS A 73 11.98 19.56 19.80
CA LYS A 73 13.29 19.47 20.48
C LYS A 73 14.05 20.76 20.30
N GLU A 74 14.44 21.33 21.41
CA GLU A 74 15.36 22.46 21.47
C GLU A 74 16.76 22.15 20.89
N LYS A 75 17.09 20.89 20.65
CA LYS A 75 18.39 20.45 20.09
C LYS A 75 18.25 19.10 19.35
N ALA A 76 17.60 19.06 18.23
CA ALA A 76 17.78 17.93 17.32
C ALA A 76 19.06 18.17 16.50
N VAL A 77 20.17 17.53 16.87
CA VAL A 77 21.39 17.53 16.07
C VAL A 77 21.12 16.66 14.83
N TYR A 78 20.58 17.26 13.79
CA TYR A 78 20.46 16.63 12.49
C TYR A 78 21.79 16.83 11.74
N GLY A 79 22.34 15.71 11.24
CA GLY A 79 23.62 15.75 10.59
C GLY A 79 23.59 16.61 9.33
N THR A 80 24.61 17.40 9.14
CA THR A 80 24.95 18.20 7.96
C THR A 80 25.16 17.34 6.70
N ASP A 81 24.81 16.06 6.75
CA ASP A 81 25.18 15.03 5.76
C ASP A 81 24.25 14.93 4.53
N ASP A 82 23.07 15.57 4.55
CA ASP A 82 22.09 15.40 3.46
C ASP A 82 22.43 16.19 2.19
N TYR A 83 23.27 17.18 2.30
CA TYR A 83 23.72 18.00 1.16
C TYR A 83 24.63 17.25 0.15
N LYS A 84 25.05 16.04 0.48
CA LYS A 84 25.92 15.22 -0.40
C LYS A 84 25.16 14.33 -1.36
N TYR A 85 23.83 14.13 -1.15
CA TYR A 85 23.05 13.25 -2.01
C TYR A 85 22.60 13.97 -3.27
N ASP A 86 22.71 13.28 -4.40
CA ASP A 86 22.15 13.73 -5.66
C ASP A 86 20.63 13.50 -5.68
N LEU A 87 20.17 12.41 -5.02
CA LEU A 87 18.77 12.00 -4.96
C LEU A 87 18.40 11.47 -3.57
N ILE A 88 17.25 11.89 -3.07
CA ILE A 88 16.64 11.33 -1.85
C ILE A 88 15.26 10.79 -2.23
N ILE A 89 14.97 9.52 -1.88
CA ILE A 89 13.66 8.92 -2.09
C ILE A 89 13.10 8.48 -0.73
N ASN A 90 12.01 9.14 -0.30
CA ASN A 90 11.27 8.75 0.88
C ASN A 90 10.19 7.73 0.48
N THR A 91 10.34 6.48 0.93
CA THR A 91 9.41 5.37 0.69
C THR A 91 8.64 4.97 1.96
N HIS A 92 8.68 5.81 3.00
CA HIS A 92 8.00 5.53 4.27
C HIS A 92 6.47 5.36 4.11
N GLY A 93 5.91 5.96 3.08
CA GLY A 93 4.49 5.80 2.75
C GLY A 93 3.59 6.93 3.22
N ASP A 94 4.13 7.95 3.88
CA ASP A 94 3.44 9.15 4.30
C ASP A 94 4.17 10.41 3.79
N LEU A 95 3.55 11.59 3.93
CA LEU A 95 4.10 12.88 3.51
C LEU A 95 5.11 13.46 4.49
N LEU A 96 5.39 12.81 5.62
CA LEU A 96 6.38 13.31 6.57
C LEU A 96 7.77 13.42 5.94
N PRO A 97 8.43 14.58 6.05
CA PRO A 97 9.74 14.82 5.43
C PRO A 97 10.85 14.25 6.33
N TYR A 98 11.09 12.98 6.32
CA TYR A 98 12.19 12.35 7.10
C TYR A 98 13.59 12.77 6.62
N ILE A 99 13.75 14.04 6.29
CA ILE A 99 15.00 14.61 5.82
C ILE A 99 15.75 15.13 7.04
N SER A 100 16.90 14.57 7.33
CA SER A 100 17.81 15.09 8.31
C SER A 100 18.53 16.31 7.71
N GLY A 101 17.98 17.46 7.88
CA GLY A 101 18.62 18.74 7.58
C GLY A 101 18.22 19.73 8.66
N ASP A 102 18.87 20.85 8.77
CA ASP A 102 18.68 21.89 9.80
C ASP A 102 17.23 22.43 9.91
N SER A 103 16.27 21.52 9.89
CA SER A 103 14.84 21.83 10.04
C SER A 103 14.50 22.38 11.43
N SER A 104 15.41 22.24 12.40
CA SER A 104 15.27 22.89 13.71
C SER A 104 15.26 24.42 13.63
N GLN A 105 15.87 25.02 12.62
CA GLN A 105 15.79 26.47 12.37
C GLN A 105 14.46 26.90 11.71
N ILE A 106 13.71 25.98 11.12
CA ILE A 106 12.48 26.29 10.39
C ILE A 106 11.27 26.35 11.31
N LEU A 107 11.24 25.52 12.37
CA LEU A 107 10.06 25.35 13.22
C LEU A 107 9.96 26.38 14.36
N TYR A 108 11.00 27.16 14.65
CA TYR A 108 11.05 27.99 15.88
C TYR A 108 11.57 29.42 15.71
N SER A 109 11.49 30.02 14.52
CA SER A 109 11.65 31.48 14.49
C SER A 109 10.32 32.13 14.92
N ASN A 110 10.19 32.36 16.21
CA ASN A 110 9.12 33.18 16.80
C ASN A 110 9.19 34.67 16.42
N ASP A 111 10.05 35.04 15.49
CA ASP A 111 10.19 36.39 15.01
C ASP A 111 9.58 36.59 13.64
N GLY A 112 8.46 37.26 13.65
CA GLY A 112 7.72 37.90 12.59
C GLY A 112 8.30 37.84 11.17
N GLY A 113 7.95 36.80 10.40
CA GLY A 113 7.77 37.03 8.96
C GLY A 113 8.97 36.80 8.04
N ARG A 114 9.90 35.87 8.30
CA ARG A 114 10.76 35.34 7.24
C ARG A 114 10.88 33.82 7.36
N SER A 115 10.13 33.12 6.53
CA SER A 115 10.30 31.68 6.27
C SER A 115 11.72 31.44 5.75
N MET A 116 12.64 31.07 6.63
CA MET A 116 13.92 30.49 6.20
C MET A 116 13.69 29.03 5.86
N ILE A 117 13.23 28.77 4.63
CA ILE A 117 13.37 27.44 4.01
C ILE A 117 14.87 27.12 4.03
N PRO A 118 15.35 26.00 4.62
CA PRO A 118 16.75 25.64 4.50
C PRO A 118 17.09 25.69 3.00
N GLN A 119 18.11 26.41 2.67
CA GLN A 119 18.67 26.32 1.31
C GLN A 119 19.28 24.92 1.19
N ILE A 120 18.45 23.90 0.99
CA ILE A 120 18.89 22.63 0.43
C ILE A 120 19.60 23.06 -0.85
N ARG A 121 20.92 22.81 -0.91
CA ARG A 121 21.69 23.22 -2.08
C ARG A 121 20.89 22.85 -3.31
N LYS A 122 20.73 23.78 -4.23
CA LYS A 122 19.94 23.72 -5.49
C LYS A 122 20.02 22.42 -6.31
N LYS A 123 20.80 21.43 -5.85
CA LYS A 123 21.20 20.22 -6.58
C LYS A 123 20.50 18.93 -6.12
N THR A 124 20.13 18.77 -4.84
CA THR A 124 19.50 17.51 -4.36
C THR A 124 18.07 17.41 -4.82
N LYS A 125 17.73 16.33 -5.53
CA LYS A 125 16.35 16.03 -5.94
C LYS A 125 15.69 15.15 -4.87
N ILE A 126 14.41 15.43 -4.57
CA ILE A 126 13.68 14.70 -3.53
C ILE A 126 12.39 14.16 -4.12
N ILE A 127 12.14 12.88 -3.89
CA ILE A 127 10.91 12.16 -4.22
C ILE A 127 10.30 11.63 -2.93
N THR A 128 9.01 11.85 -2.73
CA THR A 128 8.24 11.24 -1.64
C THR A 128 7.17 10.34 -2.22
N TYR A 129 7.23 9.05 -1.90
CA TYR A 129 6.20 8.09 -2.25
C TYR A 129 5.19 7.96 -1.09
N CYS A 130 4.02 8.54 -1.27
CA CYS A 130 2.94 8.51 -0.29
C CYS A 130 1.95 7.40 -0.63
N HIS A 131 1.86 6.36 0.20
CA HIS A 131 0.85 5.32 0.04
C HIS A 131 -0.55 5.86 0.33
N TYR A 132 -0.65 6.62 1.41
CA TYR A 132 -1.86 7.34 1.81
C TYR A 132 -1.50 8.39 2.87
N PRO A 133 -2.09 9.59 2.84
CA PRO A 133 -1.81 10.62 3.85
C PRO A 133 -2.50 10.26 5.17
N LEU A 134 -1.78 9.59 6.06
CA LEU A 134 -2.34 8.97 7.26
C LEU A 134 -2.74 10.00 8.33
N VAL A 135 -1.86 10.97 8.63
CA VAL A 135 -2.06 11.86 9.78
C VAL A 135 -3.32 12.73 9.66
N PRO A 136 -3.59 13.43 8.54
CA PRO A 136 -4.84 14.16 8.39
C PRO A 136 -6.09 13.27 8.38
N TYR A 137 -5.98 12.05 7.85
CA TYR A 137 -7.06 11.07 7.86
C TYR A 137 -7.40 10.63 9.29
N TYR A 138 -6.40 10.32 10.10
CA TYR A 138 -6.57 9.91 11.49
C TYR A 138 -7.19 11.01 12.36
N VAL A 139 -6.92 12.27 12.07
CA VAL A 139 -7.50 13.43 12.81
C VAL A 139 -9.01 13.54 12.58
N LYS A 140 -9.46 13.33 11.34
CA LYS A 140 -10.88 13.46 10.97
C LYS A 140 -11.73 12.24 11.35
N ASN A 141 -11.12 11.07 11.52
CA ASN A 141 -11.81 9.83 11.79
C ASN A 141 -11.59 9.37 13.25
N GLY A 142 -12.66 9.32 14.05
CA GLY A 142 -12.60 8.96 15.48
C GLY A 142 -12.05 7.57 15.78
N VAL A 143 -12.11 6.62 14.83
CA VAL A 143 -11.50 5.27 14.95
C VAL A 143 -9.98 5.39 14.94
N TYR A 144 -9.44 6.20 14.05
CA TYR A 144 -8.01 6.42 13.95
C TYR A 144 -7.46 7.33 15.04
N ARG A 145 -8.27 8.23 15.59
CA ARG A 145 -7.90 9.00 16.79
C ARG A 145 -7.59 8.09 17.98
N ARG A 146 -8.37 7.01 18.16
CA ARG A 146 -8.09 5.96 19.16
C ARG A 146 -6.82 5.17 18.85
N PHE A 147 -6.56 4.87 17.58
CA PHE A 147 -5.33 4.22 17.14
C PHE A 147 -4.11 5.12 17.40
N LEU A 148 -4.16 6.39 17.03
CA LEU A 148 -3.09 7.36 17.28
C LEU A 148 -2.81 7.49 18.77
N ASN A 149 -3.84 7.57 19.61
CA ASN A 149 -3.72 7.60 21.06
C ASN A 149 -3.03 6.35 21.61
N LYS A 150 -3.38 5.17 21.10
CA LYS A 150 -2.78 3.89 21.48
C LYS A 150 -1.32 3.79 20.98
N PHE A 151 -1.04 4.27 19.77
CA PHE A 151 0.27 4.24 19.15
C PHE A 151 1.26 5.25 19.79
N ILE A 152 0.80 6.46 20.10
CA ILE A 152 1.58 7.50 20.76
C ILE A 152 1.71 7.18 22.27
N GLY A 153 0.64 6.74 22.92
CA GLY A 153 0.63 6.40 24.34
C GLY A 153 1.43 5.15 24.70
N ALA A 154 1.66 4.21 23.77
CA ALA A 154 2.49 3.02 23.97
C ALA A 154 4.00 3.33 23.92
N ARG A 155 4.41 4.49 23.43
CA ARG A 155 5.80 4.95 23.45
C ARG A 155 5.95 5.97 24.56
N SER A 156 6.58 5.60 25.67
CA SER A 156 6.92 6.48 26.78
C SER A 156 7.81 7.62 26.26
N PHE A 157 7.18 8.74 25.93
CA PHE A 157 7.89 10.01 25.81
C PHE A 157 8.28 10.45 27.22
N GLY A 158 9.53 10.90 27.43
CA GLY A 158 9.98 11.39 28.72
C GLY A 158 9.07 12.49 29.30
N SER A 159 9.38 13.04 30.45
CA SER A 159 8.56 13.88 31.33
C SER A 159 7.85 15.11 30.73
N SER A 160 8.01 15.41 29.46
CA SER A 160 7.27 16.41 28.69
C SER A 160 6.60 15.75 27.47
N ASN A 161 5.47 15.08 27.67
CA ASN A 161 4.68 14.53 26.58
C ASN A 161 3.95 15.67 25.86
N PRO A 162 4.22 15.92 24.55
CA PRO A 162 3.44 16.86 23.77
C PRO A 162 1.99 16.37 23.67
N SER A 163 1.04 17.31 23.67
CA SER A 163 -0.36 16.95 23.44
C SER A 163 -0.53 16.36 22.03
N ILE A 164 -1.59 15.55 21.83
CA ILE A 164 -1.89 14.99 20.51
C ILE A 164 -2.13 16.10 19.49
N GLU A 165 -2.79 17.18 19.91
CA GLU A 165 -3.03 18.37 19.10
C GLU A 165 -1.73 19.05 18.66
N GLU A 166 -0.74 19.10 19.52
CA GLU A 166 0.59 19.65 19.21
C GLU A 166 1.34 18.77 18.21
N LEU A 167 1.35 17.44 18.40
CA LEU A 167 1.94 16.49 17.45
C LEU A 167 1.29 16.58 16.08
N LEU A 168 -0.04 16.73 16.02
CA LEU A 168 -0.80 16.85 14.77
C LEU A 168 -0.55 18.19 14.09
N SER A 169 -0.43 19.27 14.85
CA SER A 169 -0.06 20.59 14.32
C SER A 169 1.34 20.56 13.70
N ASN A 170 2.30 19.95 14.39
CA ASN A 170 3.66 19.77 13.88
C ASN A 170 3.71 18.90 12.62
N ALA A 171 2.96 17.79 12.59
CA ALA A 171 2.85 16.94 11.41
C ALA A 171 2.27 17.69 10.22
N ARG A 172 1.28 18.53 10.42
CA ARG A 172 0.69 19.35 9.35
C ARG A 172 1.69 20.36 8.79
N ALA A 173 2.45 21.06 9.63
CA ALA A 173 3.51 21.97 9.19
C ALA A 173 4.59 21.22 8.39
N LEU A 174 4.96 20.00 8.80
CA LEU A 174 5.91 19.14 8.07
C LEU A 174 5.36 18.68 6.72
N TYR A 175 4.06 18.41 6.63
CA TYR A 175 3.41 18.09 5.35
C TYR A 175 3.48 19.24 4.37
N ASP A 176 3.21 20.47 4.82
CA ASP A 176 3.30 21.65 3.98
C ASP A 176 4.72 21.86 3.42
N LEU A 177 5.76 21.57 4.21
CA LEU A 177 7.14 21.60 3.75
C LEU A 177 7.40 20.53 2.67
N THR A 178 6.94 19.31 2.88
CA THR A 178 7.10 18.21 1.92
C THR A 178 6.44 18.54 0.60
N LEU A 179 5.19 19.03 0.62
CA LEU A 179 4.43 19.37 -0.57
C LEU A 179 5.07 20.46 -1.43
N ASN A 180 5.83 21.37 -0.81
CA ASN A 180 6.50 22.47 -1.51
C ASN A 180 7.92 22.13 -1.99
N SER A 181 8.53 21.04 -1.51
CA SER A 181 9.95 20.75 -1.72
C SER A 181 10.23 19.43 -2.46
N THR A 182 9.22 18.60 -2.71
CA THR A 182 9.42 17.26 -3.27
C THR A 182 8.48 16.93 -4.42
N VAL A 183 8.88 15.99 -5.28
CA VAL A 183 7.95 15.33 -6.20
C VAL A 183 7.17 14.27 -5.43
N ILE A 184 5.85 14.36 -5.44
CA ILE A 184 4.97 13.42 -4.75
C ILE A 184 4.56 12.31 -5.72
N LEU A 185 4.89 11.08 -5.36
CA LEU A 185 4.36 9.86 -5.99
C LEU A 185 3.31 9.25 -5.07
N THR A 186 2.34 8.56 -5.67
CA THR A 186 1.32 7.82 -4.92
C THR A 186 0.90 6.55 -5.67
N ASN A 187 0.21 5.64 -4.98
CA ASN A 187 -0.03 4.28 -5.45
C ASN A 187 -1.27 4.11 -6.34
N SER A 188 -2.22 5.06 -6.35
CA SER A 188 -3.51 4.94 -7.03
C SER A 188 -4.13 6.31 -7.30
N GLU A 189 -5.11 6.39 -8.18
CA GLU A 189 -5.92 7.60 -8.37
C GLU A 189 -6.75 7.90 -7.11
N TYR A 190 -7.22 6.86 -6.38
CA TYR A 190 -7.90 7.02 -5.10
C TYR A 190 -7.04 7.77 -4.08
N SER A 191 -5.79 7.34 -3.91
CA SER A 191 -4.83 8.02 -3.02
C SER A 191 -4.47 9.41 -3.52
N LYS A 192 -4.31 9.60 -4.83
CA LYS A 192 -4.10 10.90 -5.46
C LYS A 192 -5.24 11.86 -5.16
N CYS A 193 -6.49 11.43 -5.36
CA CYS A 193 -7.67 12.23 -5.02
C CYS A 193 -7.71 12.60 -3.53
N SER A 194 -7.34 11.66 -2.65
CA SER A 194 -7.27 11.91 -1.20
C SER A 194 -6.21 12.95 -0.84
N ILE A 195 -5.03 12.88 -1.43
CA ILE A 195 -3.96 13.89 -1.25
C ILE A 195 -4.42 15.25 -1.78
N LYS A 196 -5.00 15.32 -2.96
CA LYS A 196 -5.52 16.57 -3.55
C LYS A 196 -6.65 17.18 -2.73
N HIS A 197 -7.54 16.36 -2.16
CA HIS A 197 -8.60 16.84 -1.28
C HIS A 197 -8.07 17.51 -0.01
N LEU A 198 -6.96 17.00 0.53
CA LEU A 198 -6.30 17.57 1.70
C LEU A 198 -5.44 18.79 1.35
N TYR A 199 -4.85 18.81 0.16
CA TYR A 199 -3.86 19.78 -0.28
C TYR A 199 -4.07 20.12 -1.78
N ASN A 200 -5.03 20.99 -2.07
CA ASN A 200 -5.50 21.30 -3.44
C ASN A 200 -4.46 21.92 -4.37
N LYS A 201 -3.31 22.36 -3.88
CA LYS A 201 -2.18 22.87 -4.70
C LYS A 201 -1.21 21.77 -5.15
N THR A 202 -1.40 20.53 -4.70
CA THR A 202 -0.49 19.43 -4.99
C THR A 202 -1.03 18.56 -6.11
N GLU A 203 -0.18 18.19 -7.06
CA GLU A 203 -0.51 17.28 -8.15
C GLU A 203 0.38 16.02 -8.08
N PRO A 204 -0.01 15.00 -7.26
CA PRO A 204 0.76 13.77 -7.15
C PRO A 204 0.75 12.98 -8.47
N ILE A 205 1.88 12.33 -8.77
CA ILE A 205 2.01 11.41 -9.90
C ILE A 205 1.65 10.01 -9.42
N VAL A 206 0.75 9.34 -10.11
CA VAL A 206 0.42 7.94 -9.80
C VAL A 206 1.52 7.04 -10.36
N LEU A 207 2.15 6.29 -9.48
CA LEU A 207 3.08 5.21 -9.77
C LEU A 207 2.64 3.99 -8.95
N ASN A 208 1.94 3.05 -9.59
CA ASN A 208 1.45 1.86 -8.89
C ASN A 208 2.62 1.07 -8.28
N PRO A 209 2.45 0.47 -7.09
CA PRO A 209 3.53 -0.24 -6.40
C PRO A 209 3.93 -1.53 -7.12
N PRO A 210 5.17 -2.01 -6.93
CA PRO A 210 5.65 -3.24 -7.55
C PRO A 210 4.97 -4.47 -6.93
N VAL A 211 4.41 -5.34 -7.77
CA VAL A 211 3.83 -6.62 -7.39
C VAL A 211 4.61 -7.74 -8.06
N ASP A 212 4.92 -8.82 -7.32
CA ASP A 212 5.63 -10.00 -7.86
C ASP A 212 4.70 -10.88 -8.69
N ILE A 213 4.17 -10.30 -9.76
CA ILE A 213 3.19 -10.92 -10.65
C ILE A 213 3.66 -12.28 -11.13
N ASN A 214 4.91 -12.38 -11.54
CA ASN A 214 5.45 -13.62 -12.14
C ASN A 214 5.42 -14.81 -11.17
N ARG A 215 5.66 -14.56 -9.88
CA ARG A 215 5.62 -15.61 -8.84
C ARG A 215 4.22 -16.15 -8.64
N PHE A 216 3.22 -15.27 -8.52
CA PHE A 216 1.83 -15.68 -8.31
C PHE A 216 1.21 -16.26 -9.58
N ARG A 217 1.54 -15.76 -10.76
CA ARG A 217 1.04 -16.26 -12.03
C ARG A 217 1.43 -17.72 -12.32
N LYS A 218 2.57 -18.19 -11.81
CA LYS A 218 2.96 -19.62 -11.90
C LYS A 218 1.90 -20.56 -11.28
N LEU A 219 1.10 -20.06 -10.33
CA LEU A 219 0.05 -20.85 -9.68
C LEU A 219 -1.14 -21.15 -10.61
N LEU A 220 -1.34 -20.38 -11.71
CA LEU A 220 -2.36 -20.69 -12.73
C LEU A 220 -2.10 -22.01 -13.41
N VAL A 221 -0.83 -22.34 -13.68
CA VAL A 221 -0.43 -23.52 -14.45
C VAL A 221 -0.33 -24.76 -13.55
N SER A 222 0.01 -24.57 -12.28
CA SER A 222 0.26 -25.67 -11.33
C SER A 222 -1.01 -26.30 -10.77
N SER A 223 -2.18 -25.69 -10.93
CA SER A 223 -3.46 -26.19 -10.38
C SER A 223 -4.12 -27.24 -11.28
N LYS A 224 -3.40 -28.32 -11.63
CA LYS A 224 -3.94 -29.42 -12.42
C LYS A 224 -5.12 -30.17 -11.77
N SER A 225 -5.28 -30.08 -10.45
CA SER A 225 -6.32 -30.77 -9.67
C SER A 225 -7.58 -29.93 -9.41
N GLY A 226 -7.76 -28.81 -10.12
CA GLY A 226 -8.88 -27.89 -9.82
C GLY A 226 -8.66 -27.06 -8.56
N ARG A 227 -9.50 -26.07 -8.36
CA ARG A 227 -9.52 -25.24 -7.14
C ARG A 227 -10.63 -25.69 -6.22
N GLU A 228 -10.41 -25.49 -4.93
CA GLU A 228 -11.33 -25.84 -3.86
C GLU A 228 -12.25 -24.64 -3.56
N ASP A 229 -13.41 -24.89 -2.96
CA ASP A 229 -14.37 -23.85 -2.57
C ASP A 229 -13.85 -23.07 -1.35
N ILE A 230 -12.64 -22.53 -1.50
CA ILE A 230 -11.95 -21.73 -0.49
C ILE A 230 -12.09 -20.25 -0.84
N ILE A 231 -12.53 -19.46 0.15
CA ILE A 231 -12.50 -18.01 0.18
C ILE A 231 -11.26 -17.59 0.95
N LEU A 232 -10.30 -16.95 0.29
CA LEU A 232 -9.07 -16.50 0.91
C LEU A 232 -9.15 -15.03 1.28
N VAL A 233 -8.74 -14.68 2.50
CA VAL A 233 -8.52 -13.32 2.98
C VAL A 233 -7.07 -13.21 3.43
N VAL A 234 -6.31 -12.25 2.90
CA VAL A 234 -4.91 -12.01 3.31
C VAL A 234 -4.80 -10.62 3.90
N SER A 235 -4.58 -10.53 5.20
CA SER A 235 -4.51 -9.26 5.91
C SER A 235 -3.82 -9.42 7.26
N ARG A 236 -3.18 -8.35 7.76
CA ARG A 236 -2.75 -8.31 9.17
C ARG A 236 -3.98 -8.37 10.07
N PHE A 237 -3.87 -9.12 11.18
CA PHE A 237 -4.91 -9.13 12.21
C PHE A 237 -4.83 -7.86 13.04
N SER A 238 -5.47 -6.79 12.54
CA SER A 238 -5.44 -5.46 13.11
C SER A 238 -6.79 -4.76 12.86
N PRO A 239 -7.34 -3.98 13.81
CA PRO A 239 -8.66 -3.35 13.69
C PRO A 239 -8.84 -2.45 12.46
N ASP A 240 -7.75 -1.86 11.97
CA ASP A 240 -7.76 -1.03 10.75
C ASP A 240 -8.04 -1.84 9.48
N LYS A 241 -7.98 -3.17 9.54
CA LYS A 241 -8.23 -4.08 8.41
C LYS A 241 -9.65 -4.61 8.34
N GLN A 242 -10.49 -4.31 9.32
CA GLN A 242 -11.92 -4.63 9.33
C GLN A 242 -12.22 -6.11 8.98
N ILE A 243 -11.45 -7.04 9.57
CA ILE A 243 -11.57 -8.49 9.28
C ILE A 243 -12.94 -9.04 9.73
N GLU A 244 -13.57 -8.42 10.72
CA GLU A 244 -14.94 -8.71 11.14
C GLU A 244 -15.95 -8.66 9.99
N ASN A 245 -15.74 -7.82 8.98
CA ASN A 245 -16.59 -7.78 7.78
C ASN A 245 -16.51 -9.09 6.97
N ALA A 246 -15.34 -9.75 6.94
CA ALA A 246 -15.20 -11.05 6.29
C ALA A 246 -15.94 -12.14 7.06
N ILE A 247 -15.94 -12.10 8.40
CA ILE A 247 -16.71 -13.03 9.24
C ILE A 247 -18.22 -12.82 9.03
N GLU A 248 -18.68 -11.58 8.92
CA GLU A 248 -20.08 -11.29 8.63
C GLU A 248 -20.49 -11.80 7.23
N VAL A 249 -19.63 -11.66 6.21
CA VAL A 249 -19.85 -12.30 4.89
C VAL A 249 -19.96 -13.82 5.02
N ALA A 250 -19.10 -14.45 5.83
CA ALA A 250 -19.16 -15.89 6.09
C ALA A 250 -20.49 -16.30 6.76
N LYS A 251 -20.96 -15.51 7.72
CA LYS A 251 -22.27 -15.73 8.36
C LYS A 251 -23.42 -15.71 7.36
N VAL A 252 -23.47 -14.69 6.49
CA VAL A 252 -24.51 -14.61 5.45
C VAL A 252 -24.45 -15.81 4.50
N LEU A 253 -23.26 -16.30 4.14
CA LEU A 253 -23.12 -17.50 3.31
C LEU A 253 -23.60 -18.76 4.04
N HIS A 254 -23.24 -18.92 5.32
CA HIS A 254 -23.67 -20.03 6.17
C HIS A 254 -25.20 -20.05 6.34
N ASP A 255 -25.83 -18.92 6.64
CA ASP A 255 -27.29 -18.79 6.78
C ASP A 255 -28.03 -19.17 5.48
N ARG A 256 -27.39 -18.94 4.32
CA ARG A 256 -27.88 -19.34 2.99
C ARG A 256 -27.51 -20.78 2.60
N LYS A 257 -26.91 -21.56 3.51
CA LYS A 257 -26.53 -22.95 3.30
C LYS A 257 -25.57 -23.14 2.11
N VAL A 258 -24.66 -22.19 1.90
CA VAL A 258 -23.57 -22.31 0.93
C VAL A 258 -22.43 -23.13 1.56
N GLU A 259 -21.95 -24.13 0.85
CA GLU A 259 -20.74 -24.87 1.26
C GLU A 259 -19.48 -24.09 0.89
N PHE A 260 -18.62 -23.81 1.86
CA PHE A 260 -17.34 -23.11 1.67
C PHE A 260 -16.38 -23.34 2.82
N THR A 261 -15.13 -23.01 2.60
CA THR A 261 -14.14 -22.79 3.67
C THR A 261 -13.56 -21.39 3.52
N MET A 262 -13.66 -20.53 4.54
CA MET A 262 -12.97 -19.26 4.56
C MET A 262 -11.67 -19.39 5.36
N ILE A 263 -10.55 -18.99 4.75
CA ILE A 263 -9.23 -18.98 5.39
C ILE A 263 -8.73 -17.55 5.44
N ILE A 264 -8.53 -17.02 6.64
CA ILE A 264 -8.00 -15.68 6.91
C ILE A 264 -6.56 -15.82 7.35
N VAL A 265 -5.64 -15.30 6.55
CA VAL A 265 -4.19 -15.46 6.74
C VAL A 265 -3.54 -14.13 7.03
N GLY A 266 -2.68 -14.08 8.03
CA GLY A 266 -1.89 -12.88 8.30
C GLY A 266 -1.03 -12.97 9.54
N ASN A 267 -0.33 -11.86 9.80
CA ASN A 267 0.43 -11.67 11.02
C ASN A 267 -0.36 -10.83 12.01
N VAL A 268 -0.08 -10.99 13.28
CA VAL A 268 -0.62 -10.19 14.38
C VAL A 268 0.52 -9.48 15.12
N SER A 269 0.35 -8.21 15.44
CA SER A 269 1.26 -7.52 16.34
C SER A 269 0.93 -7.84 17.80
N ARG A 270 1.89 -7.65 18.71
CA ARG A 270 1.63 -7.80 20.16
C ARG A 270 0.49 -6.91 20.65
N ASN A 271 0.33 -5.75 20.04
CA ASN A 271 -0.69 -4.76 20.41
C ASN A 271 -2.09 -5.11 19.89
N ASP A 272 -2.20 -6.07 18.96
CA ASP A 272 -3.46 -6.43 18.30
C ASP A 272 -3.96 -7.83 18.75
N MET A 273 -3.36 -8.43 19.79
CA MET A 273 -3.76 -9.74 20.30
C MET A 273 -5.22 -9.75 20.80
N ASP A 274 -5.68 -8.65 21.41
CA ASP A 274 -7.08 -8.51 21.86
C ASP A 274 -8.04 -8.54 20.67
N TYR A 275 -7.65 -7.93 19.53
CA TYR A 275 -8.45 -7.98 18.30
C TYR A 275 -8.51 -9.40 17.72
N LEU A 276 -7.38 -10.13 17.73
CA LEU A 276 -7.40 -11.52 17.32
C LEU A 276 -8.32 -12.38 18.19
N GLN A 277 -8.33 -12.15 19.51
CA GLN A 277 -9.23 -12.84 20.44
C GLN A 277 -10.69 -12.47 20.16
N PHE A 278 -10.99 -11.20 19.92
CA PHE A 278 -12.32 -10.74 19.50
C PHE A 278 -12.79 -11.48 18.23
N LEU A 279 -11.94 -11.63 17.20
CA LEU A 279 -12.31 -12.36 15.98
C LEU A 279 -12.61 -13.84 16.26
N ARG A 280 -11.84 -14.50 17.15
CA ARG A 280 -12.10 -15.89 17.57
C ARG A 280 -13.45 -16.03 18.26
N SER A 281 -13.77 -15.14 19.20
CA SER A 281 -15.08 -15.13 19.86
C SER A 281 -16.19 -14.93 18.86
N THR A 282 -16.06 -13.95 17.94
CA THR A 282 -17.05 -13.68 16.90
C THR A 282 -17.34 -14.90 16.01
N ILE A 283 -16.31 -15.67 15.65
CA ILE A 283 -16.45 -16.92 14.88
C ILE A 283 -17.25 -17.95 15.67
N ASN A 284 -16.90 -18.16 16.96
CA ASN A 284 -17.57 -19.14 17.82
C ASN A 284 -19.03 -18.74 18.12
N ASP A 285 -19.27 -17.46 18.44
CA ASP A 285 -20.60 -16.93 18.79
C ASP A 285 -21.60 -16.98 17.62
N ASN A 286 -21.11 -17.12 16.39
CA ASN A 286 -21.91 -17.26 15.18
C ASN A 286 -21.87 -18.69 14.59
N ASP A 287 -21.42 -19.71 15.33
CA ASP A 287 -21.33 -21.12 14.90
C ASP A 287 -20.52 -21.36 13.62
N LEU A 288 -19.54 -20.48 13.34
CA LEU A 288 -18.74 -20.51 12.11
C LEU A 288 -17.42 -21.30 12.23
N SER A 289 -17.16 -21.97 13.35
CA SER A 289 -15.87 -22.63 13.62
C SER A 289 -15.52 -23.75 12.64
N ALA A 290 -16.53 -24.38 12.01
CA ALA A 290 -16.32 -25.34 10.94
C ALA A 290 -15.97 -24.70 9.58
N TYR A 291 -16.37 -23.46 9.36
CA TYR A 291 -16.30 -22.76 8.07
C TYR A 291 -15.15 -21.75 7.99
N VAL A 292 -14.80 -21.11 9.10
CA VAL A 292 -13.81 -20.01 9.14
C VAL A 292 -12.58 -20.39 9.94
N LYS A 293 -11.40 -20.27 9.33
CA LYS A 293 -10.10 -20.60 9.93
C LYS A 293 -9.19 -19.37 9.95
N LEU A 294 -8.61 -19.06 11.12
CA LEU A 294 -7.60 -18.00 11.28
C LEU A 294 -6.20 -18.63 11.27
N GLU A 295 -5.42 -18.39 10.22
CA GLU A 295 -4.03 -18.84 10.10
C GLU A 295 -3.07 -17.70 10.43
N VAL A 296 -2.60 -17.64 11.67
CA VAL A 296 -1.68 -16.60 12.15
C VAL A 296 -0.24 -17.01 11.89
N GLY A 297 0.56 -16.11 11.29
CA GLY A 297 1.99 -16.35 11.05
C GLY A 297 2.29 -17.42 10.00
N ALA A 298 1.38 -17.62 9.06
CA ALA A 298 1.59 -18.59 7.98
C ALA A 298 2.85 -18.23 7.16
N SER A 299 3.62 -19.26 6.79
CA SER A 299 4.80 -19.08 5.94
C SER A 299 4.39 -18.61 4.53
N PHE A 300 5.31 -17.96 3.84
CA PHE A 300 5.08 -17.54 2.44
C PHE A 300 4.75 -18.75 1.54
N LYS A 301 5.38 -19.91 1.77
CA LYS A 301 5.06 -21.17 1.08
C LYS A 301 3.60 -21.59 1.32
N ARG A 302 3.09 -21.45 2.56
CA ARG A 302 1.69 -21.73 2.88
C ARG A 302 0.75 -20.75 2.17
N LEU A 303 1.08 -19.47 2.11
CA LEU A 303 0.30 -18.46 1.38
C LEU A 303 0.21 -18.82 -0.11
N LEU A 304 1.32 -19.16 -0.76
CA LEU A 304 1.32 -19.59 -2.15
C LEU A 304 0.45 -20.84 -2.38
N TYR A 305 0.54 -21.82 -1.48
CA TYR A 305 -0.32 -23.01 -1.53
C TYR A 305 -1.80 -22.62 -1.48
N LEU A 306 -2.19 -21.76 -0.54
CA LEU A 306 -3.58 -21.31 -0.40
C LEU A 306 -4.04 -20.53 -1.62
N MET A 307 -3.22 -19.62 -2.16
CA MET A 307 -3.55 -18.89 -3.38
C MET A 307 -3.68 -19.82 -4.61
N GLY A 308 -2.93 -20.93 -4.65
CA GLY A 308 -3.08 -21.95 -5.70
C GLY A 308 -4.35 -22.79 -5.56
N LYS A 309 -4.89 -22.94 -4.35
CA LYS A 309 -6.06 -23.77 -4.04
C LYS A 309 -7.38 -23.01 -4.00
N SER A 310 -7.37 -21.75 -3.65
CA SER A 310 -8.59 -20.96 -3.42
C SER A 310 -9.24 -20.53 -4.73
N LYS A 311 -10.57 -20.48 -4.78
CA LYS A 311 -11.37 -19.94 -5.89
C LYS A 311 -11.53 -18.43 -5.81
N VAL A 312 -11.78 -17.90 -4.61
CA VAL A 312 -12.18 -16.52 -4.39
C VAL A 312 -11.19 -15.84 -3.44
N TYR A 313 -10.94 -14.57 -3.70
CA TYR A 313 -10.24 -13.67 -2.79
C TYR A 313 -11.21 -12.59 -2.31
N LEU A 314 -11.44 -12.49 -1.00
CA LEU A 314 -12.26 -11.44 -0.40
C LEU A 314 -11.36 -10.38 0.26
N HIS A 315 -11.56 -9.12 -0.10
CA HIS A 315 -10.95 -7.98 0.58
C HIS A 315 -11.99 -7.26 1.44
N PRO A 316 -11.86 -7.26 2.80
CA PRO A 316 -12.92 -6.74 3.66
C PRO A 316 -12.88 -5.23 3.92
N LEU A 317 -11.72 -4.57 3.65
CA LEU A 317 -11.49 -3.16 3.98
C LEU A 317 -11.98 -2.22 2.87
N ALA A 318 -12.96 -1.38 3.17
CA ALA A 318 -13.32 -0.25 2.33
C ALA A 318 -12.29 0.88 2.44
N GLY A 319 -11.93 1.47 1.30
CA GLY A 319 -10.94 2.56 1.26
C GLY A 319 -9.49 2.09 1.29
N GLU A 320 -9.21 0.84 0.91
CA GLU A 320 -7.84 0.36 0.72
C GLU A 320 -7.09 1.23 -0.30
N PRO A 321 -5.93 1.80 0.02
CA PRO A 321 -5.20 2.71 -0.86
C PRO A 321 -4.82 2.13 -2.22
N PHE A 322 -4.43 0.85 -2.29
CA PHE A 322 -4.14 0.13 -3.54
C PHE A 322 -4.63 -1.31 -3.51
N GLY A 323 -4.18 -2.11 -2.54
CA GLY A 323 -4.53 -3.52 -2.43
C GLY A 323 -3.55 -4.45 -3.13
N ILE A 324 -2.28 -4.45 -2.70
CA ILE A 324 -1.24 -5.34 -3.25
C ILE A 324 -1.67 -6.81 -3.18
N SER A 325 -2.24 -7.25 -2.06
CA SER A 325 -2.72 -8.63 -1.88
C SER A 325 -3.88 -8.99 -2.83
N VAL A 326 -4.71 -8.01 -3.22
CA VAL A 326 -5.73 -8.19 -4.27
C VAL A 326 -5.07 -8.45 -5.62
N ALA A 327 -4.06 -7.63 -5.98
CA ALA A 327 -3.33 -7.81 -7.24
C ALA A 327 -2.56 -9.14 -7.28
N GLU A 328 -1.95 -9.57 -6.16
CA GLU A 328 -1.30 -10.88 -6.02
C GLU A 328 -2.30 -12.04 -6.20
N ALA A 329 -3.47 -11.95 -5.57
CA ALA A 329 -4.54 -12.95 -5.71
C ALA A 329 -5.06 -13.01 -7.15
N MET A 330 -5.28 -11.86 -7.80
CA MET A 330 -5.67 -11.80 -9.22
C MET A 330 -4.58 -12.38 -10.12
N ALA A 331 -3.31 -12.10 -9.87
CA ALA A 331 -2.20 -12.71 -10.60
C ALA A 331 -2.21 -14.24 -10.50
N ALA A 332 -2.55 -14.78 -9.33
CA ALA A 332 -2.76 -16.21 -9.10
C ALA A 332 -4.08 -16.74 -9.70
N GLY A 333 -4.93 -15.88 -10.26
CA GLY A 333 -6.19 -16.24 -10.90
C GLY A 333 -7.36 -16.46 -9.94
N LEU A 334 -7.34 -15.91 -8.72
CA LEU A 334 -8.49 -15.91 -7.85
C LEU A 334 -9.51 -14.86 -8.33
N ILE A 335 -10.78 -15.14 -8.13
CA ILE A 335 -11.85 -14.18 -8.38
C ILE A 335 -11.82 -13.15 -7.25
N PRO A 336 -11.52 -11.87 -7.53
CA PRO A 336 -11.45 -10.85 -6.49
C PRO A 336 -12.86 -10.36 -6.12
N VAL A 337 -13.14 -10.21 -4.84
CA VAL A 337 -14.36 -9.57 -4.31
C VAL A 337 -13.92 -8.44 -3.40
N VAL A 338 -14.19 -7.20 -3.81
CA VAL A 338 -13.63 -6.01 -3.16
C VAL A 338 -14.72 -4.95 -2.90
N PRO A 339 -14.54 -4.07 -1.90
CA PRO A 339 -15.42 -2.92 -1.74
C PRO A 339 -15.37 -2.00 -2.97
N HIS A 340 -16.49 -1.34 -3.26
CA HIS A 340 -16.62 -0.37 -4.35
C HIS A 340 -15.69 0.85 -4.16
N VAL A 341 -15.31 1.17 -2.92
CA VAL A 341 -14.45 2.33 -2.58
C VAL A 341 -13.04 1.87 -2.24
N GLY A 342 -12.06 2.43 -2.92
CA GLY A 342 -10.63 2.19 -2.69
C GLY A 342 -9.83 2.12 -3.98
N GLY A 343 -8.50 2.12 -3.89
CA GLY A 343 -7.61 1.98 -5.03
C GLY A 343 -7.68 0.61 -5.71
N ASN A 344 -8.12 -0.43 -4.99
CA ASN A 344 -8.33 -1.76 -5.57
C ASN A 344 -9.50 -1.79 -6.57
N SER A 345 -10.50 -0.92 -6.44
CA SER A 345 -11.60 -0.81 -7.40
C SER A 345 -11.16 -0.28 -8.78
N GLU A 346 -9.97 0.33 -8.88
CA GLU A 346 -9.45 0.86 -10.15
C GLU A 346 -9.00 -0.25 -11.14
N PHE A 347 -8.75 -1.46 -10.64
CA PHE A 347 -8.26 -2.56 -11.48
C PHE A 347 -9.05 -3.86 -11.35
N VAL A 348 -9.91 -3.97 -10.36
CA VAL A 348 -10.86 -5.07 -10.26
C VAL A 348 -12.09 -4.75 -11.12
N PRO A 349 -12.63 -5.69 -11.93
CA PRO A 349 -13.85 -5.46 -12.69
C PRO A 349 -15.06 -5.14 -11.79
N GLU A 350 -15.89 -4.18 -12.18
CA GLU A 350 -17.02 -3.65 -11.40
C GLU A 350 -18.00 -4.74 -10.91
N ARG A 351 -18.20 -5.80 -11.69
CA ARG A 351 -19.05 -6.95 -11.32
C ARG A 351 -18.59 -7.68 -10.04
N TYR A 352 -17.38 -7.44 -9.59
CA TYR A 352 -16.81 -8.01 -8.35
C TYR A 352 -16.73 -6.99 -7.22
N HIS A 353 -17.32 -5.81 -7.41
CA HIS A 353 -17.39 -4.78 -6.37
C HIS A 353 -18.65 -4.96 -5.53
N TYR A 354 -18.54 -4.67 -4.25
CA TYR A 354 -19.68 -4.63 -3.34
C TYR A 354 -19.73 -3.31 -2.56
N SER A 355 -20.94 -2.87 -2.24
CA SER A 355 -21.20 -1.74 -1.34
C SER A 355 -21.81 -2.20 0.00
N LYS A 356 -22.36 -3.42 0.03
CA LYS A 356 -22.92 -4.07 1.21
C LYS A 356 -22.41 -5.50 1.31
N LEU A 357 -22.30 -6.04 2.54
CA LEU A 357 -21.74 -7.37 2.78
C LEU A 357 -22.59 -8.48 2.17
N GLU A 358 -23.93 -8.27 2.08
CA GLU A 358 -24.84 -9.20 1.39
C GLU A 358 -24.53 -9.30 -0.11
N GLN A 359 -24.10 -8.20 -0.76
CA GLN A 359 -23.65 -8.23 -2.16
C GLN A 359 -22.35 -9.00 -2.31
N ALA A 360 -21.40 -8.84 -1.36
CA ALA A 360 -20.17 -9.65 -1.35
C ALA A 360 -20.50 -11.15 -1.27
N SER A 361 -21.42 -11.53 -0.40
CA SER A 361 -21.86 -12.93 -0.24
C SER A 361 -22.50 -13.46 -1.52
N GLU A 362 -23.28 -12.65 -2.25
CA GLU A 362 -23.91 -13.04 -3.51
C GLU A 362 -22.87 -13.25 -4.63
N ILE A 363 -21.91 -12.32 -4.76
CA ILE A 363 -20.81 -12.44 -5.71
C ILE A 363 -20.00 -13.72 -5.43
N ILE A 364 -19.68 -13.99 -4.15
CA ILE A 364 -18.94 -15.18 -3.74
C ILE A 364 -19.73 -16.44 -4.06
N ARG A 365 -21.02 -16.52 -3.71
CA ARG A 365 -21.89 -17.66 -4.00
C ARG A 365 -21.86 -18.01 -5.48
N ASN A 366 -22.01 -16.99 -6.35
CA ASN A 366 -21.96 -17.17 -7.81
C ASN A 366 -20.57 -17.62 -8.28
N ALA A 367 -19.50 -17.13 -7.68
CA ALA A 367 -18.13 -17.53 -8.00
C ALA A 367 -17.79 -18.97 -7.56
N LEU A 368 -18.43 -19.48 -6.51
CA LEU A 368 -18.26 -20.87 -6.05
C LEU A 368 -19.08 -21.87 -6.88
N SER A 369 -20.26 -21.48 -7.39
CA SER A 369 -21.22 -22.37 -8.07
C SER A 369 -20.84 -22.82 -9.48
N SER A 370 -19.64 -22.53 -9.99
CA SER A 370 -19.10 -22.98 -11.28
C SER A 370 -19.90 -22.58 -12.54
N CYS A 371 -20.93 -21.75 -12.42
CA CYS A 371 -21.67 -21.20 -13.56
C CYS A 371 -21.07 -19.85 -13.98
N PHE A 372 -20.03 -19.88 -14.82
CA PHE A 372 -19.41 -18.66 -15.34
C PHE A 372 -20.11 -18.22 -16.62
N SER A 373 -21.02 -17.24 -16.50
CA SER A 373 -21.59 -16.52 -17.65
C SER A 373 -20.92 -15.14 -17.76
N ASP A 374 -20.21 -14.89 -18.86
CA ASP A 374 -19.72 -13.55 -19.21
C ASP A 374 -20.83 -12.77 -19.91
N THR A 375 -21.58 -11.96 -19.18
CA THR A 375 -22.45 -10.94 -19.77
C THR A 375 -21.61 -9.74 -20.15
N TYR A 376 -21.21 -9.66 -21.41
CA TYR A 376 -20.54 -8.50 -21.97
C TYR A 376 -21.60 -7.41 -22.23
N ASN A 377 -21.77 -6.47 -21.30
CA ASN A 377 -22.51 -5.23 -21.57
C ASN A 377 -21.59 -4.29 -22.35
N ASN A 378 -21.64 -4.38 -23.67
CA ASN A 378 -20.99 -3.42 -24.56
C ASN A 378 -21.87 -2.16 -24.61
N THR A 379 -21.73 -1.24 -23.65
CA THR A 379 -22.39 0.08 -23.69
C THR A 379 -21.61 1.02 -24.60
N ASN A 380 -21.60 0.77 -25.89
CA ASN A 380 -21.41 1.80 -26.88
C ASN A 380 -22.73 2.56 -27.07
N LYS A 381 -22.86 3.69 -26.41
CA LYS A 381 -23.94 4.66 -26.66
C LYS A 381 -23.79 5.19 -28.07
N ASN A 382 -24.41 4.57 -29.06
CA ASN A 382 -25.01 5.14 -30.26
C ASN A 382 -25.36 4.02 -31.25
N LYS A 383 -26.52 3.45 -31.07
CA LYS A 383 -27.47 3.02 -32.11
C LYS A 383 -28.48 2.06 -31.49
N MET A 384 -29.73 2.46 -31.61
CA MET A 384 -30.90 1.70 -31.29
C MET A 384 -31.00 0.52 -32.27
N THR A 385 -30.51 -0.65 -31.85
CA THR A 385 -30.81 -1.94 -32.50
C THR A 385 -30.74 -3.04 -31.46
N THR A 386 -31.75 -3.85 -31.42
CA THR A 386 -32.03 -5.03 -30.59
C THR A 386 -30.78 -5.72 -30.04
N THR A 387 -30.60 -5.62 -28.71
CA THR A 387 -29.48 -6.19 -27.97
C THR A 387 -29.75 -7.67 -27.72
N THR A 388 -29.25 -8.53 -28.61
CA THR A 388 -29.10 -9.96 -28.31
C THR A 388 -27.86 -10.10 -27.42
N SER A 389 -28.05 -10.34 -26.13
CA SER A 389 -26.95 -10.62 -25.20
C SER A 389 -26.36 -11.99 -25.53
N TYR A 390 -25.20 -12.04 -26.18
CA TYR A 390 -24.42 -13.26 -26.31
C TYR A 390 -23.83 -13.61 -24.94
N ILE A 391 -24.39 -14.62 -24.30
CA ILE A 391 -23.79 -15.27 -23.13
C ILE A 391 -22.70 -16.21 -23.68
N ALA A 392 -21.45 -15.77 -23.67
CA ALA A 392 -20.34 -16.66 -23.97
C ALA A 392 -20.01 -17.45 -22.69
N ASN A 393 -20.25 -18.77 -22.71
CA ASN A 393 -19.74 -19.68 -21.69
C ASN A 393 -18.22 -19.75 -21.84
N ILE A 394 -17.47 -19.06 -20.99
CA ILE A 394 -16.01 -19.17 -20.90
C ILE A 394 -15.63 -20.27 -19.89
N SER A 395 -14.56 -20.98 -20.18
CA SER A 395 -14.02 -21.93 -19.21
C SER A 395 -13.51 -21.22 -17.95
N GLU A 396 -13.57 -21.89 -16.80
CA GLU A 396 -12.99 -21.38 -15.55
C GLU A 396 -11.53 -20.96 -15.73
N GLN A 397 -10.77 -21.74 -16.46
CA GLN A 397 -9.35 -21.44 -16.71
C GLN A 397 -9.17 -20.17 -17.54
N GLU A 398 -10.00 -19.95 -18.54
CA GLU A 398 -9.98 -18.73 -19.34
C GLU A 398 -10.35 -17.48 -18.53
N LEU A 399 -11.37 -17.58 -17.67
CA LEU A 399 -11.74 -16.49 -16.77
C LEU A 399 -10.57 -16.13 -15.84
N ARG A 400 -9.92 -17.12 -15.23
CA ARG A 400 -8.78 -16.91 -14.34
C ARG A 400 -7.59 -16.29 -15.06
N LEU A 401 -7.34 -16.68 -16.31
CA LEU A 401 -6.31 -16.08 -17.14
C LEU A 401 -6.65 -14.61 -17.47
N LYS A 402 -7.91 -14.30 -17.81
CA LYS A 402 -8.39 -12.93 -18.03
C LYS A 402 -8.18 -12.07 -16.78
N ILE A 403 -8.57 -12.55 -15.60
CA ILE A 403 -8.35 -11.86 -14.30
C ILE A 403 -6.86 -11.61 -14.07
N SER A 404 -6.01 -12.63 -14.28
CA SER A 404 -4.57 -12.51 -14.08
C SER A 404 -3.92 -11.49 -15.02
N ASN A 405 -4.41 -11.36 -16.24
CA ASN A 405 -3.89 -10.42 -17.23
C ASN A 405 -4.15 -8.95 -16.85
N LEU A 406 -5.21 -8.65 -16.10
CA LEU A 406 -5.55 -7.28 -15.69
C LEU A 406 -4.47 -6.62 -14.80
N VAL A 407 -3.69 -7.42 -14.09
CA VAL A 407 -2.69 -6.93 -13.13
C VAL A 407 -1.25 -6.98 -13.64
N LEU A 408 -1.01 -7.42 -14.89
CA LEU A 408 0.34 -7.46 -15.48
C LEU A 408 1.05 -6.11 -15.47
N LYS A 409 0.29 -5.02 -15.59
CA LYS A 409 0.78 -3.64 -15.54
C LYS A 409 1.45 -3.26 -14.21
N PHE A 410 1.24 -4.03 -13.14
CA PHE A 410 1.81 -3.78 -11.81
C PHE A 410 3.10 -4.57 -11.54
N SER A 411 3.68 -5.20 -12.57
CA SER A 411 4.92 -5.96 -12.42
C SER A 411 6.06 -5.08 -11.88
N THR A 412 7.00 -5.73 -11.20
CA THR A 412 8.22 -5.09 -10.70
C THR A 412 8.99 -4.38 -11.82
N ASP A 413 9.04 -4.98 -13.02
CA ASP A 413 9.73 -4.38 -14.17
C ASP A 413 9.05 -3.10 -14.65
N ASN A 414 7.72 -3.07 -14.70
CA ASN A 414 6.97 -1.85 -15.05
C ASN A 414 7.15 -0.75 -14.00
N PHE A 415 7.18 -1.10 -12.71
CA PHE A 415 7.48 -0.14 -11.66
C PHE A 415 8.88 0.46 -11.84
N LYS A 416 9.91 -0.39 -12.01
CA LYS A 416 11.29 0.06 -12.24
C LYS A 416 11.39 0.97 -13.47
N PHE A 417 10.77 0.57 -14.58
CA PHE A 417 10.76 1.36 -15.82
C PHE A 417 10.15 2.75 -15.63
N ASN A 418 8.99 2.85 -14.97
CA ASN A 418 8.32 4.12 -14.76
C ASN A 418 9.04 4.99 -13.72
N LEU A 419 9.53 4.41 -12.61
CA LEU A 419 10.32 5.16 -11.64
C LEU A 419 11.61 5.69 -12.25
N LYS A 420 12.30 4.89 -13.10
CA LYS A 420 13.48 5.33 -13.84
C LYS A 420 13.17 6.54 -14.70
N LYS A 421 12.08 6.53 -15.47
CA LYS A 421 11.66 7.69 -16.29
C LYS A 421 11.47 8.96 -15.44
N ILE A 422 10.87 8.83 -14.26
CA ILE A 422 10.67 9.96 -13.35
C ILE A 422 12.01 10.49 -12.84
N ILE A 423 12.93 9.60 -12.42
CA ILE A 423 14.26 10.00 -11.95
C ILE A 423 15.06 10.67 -13.08
N ASP A 424 15.06 10.08 -14.28
CA ASP A 424 15.77 10.64 -15.45
C ASP A 424 15.23 12.04 -15.79
N ALA A 425 13.91 12.24 -15.79
CA ALA A 425 13.29 13.54 -16.05
C ALA A 425 13.69 14.60 -15.00
N LEU A 426 13.81 14.22 -13.73
CA LEU A 426 14.23 15.10 -12.65
C LEU A 426 15.72 15.45 -12.71
N THR A 427 16.55 14.52 -13.17
CA THR A 427 18.01 14.74 -13.26
C THR A 427 18.44 15.49 -14.50
N MET A 428 17.65 15.42 -15.60
CA MET A 428 17.93 16.14 -16.86
C MET A 428 17.53 17.62 -16.81
N VAL A 429 16.68 18.06 -15.87
CA VAL A 429 16.31 19.48 -15.71
C VAL A 429 17.47 20.20 -15.03
N SER A 430 18.40 20.72 -15.84
CA SER A 430 19.49 21.59 -15.39
C SER A 430 18.97 22.92 -14.85
N ASP A 431 19.65 23.46 -13.88
CA ASP A 431 19.57 24.66 -13.06
C ASP A 431 18.96 25.95 -13.69
N THR A 432 17.83 25.93 -14.32
CA THR A 432 17.07 27.14 -14.67
C THR A 432 16.02 27.42 -13.61
N THR A 433 16.18 28.52 -12.95
CA THR A 433 15.33 29.19 -11.97
C THR A 433 13.84 29.03 -12.26
N HIS A 434 13.11 28.45 -11.34
CA HIS A 434 11.73 27.96 -11.30
C HIS A 434 11.65 26.48 -11.66
N ILE A 435 11.23 25.67 -10.68
CA ILE A 435 10.63 24.37 -10.97
C ILE A 435 9.43 24.72 -11.86
N PRO A 436 9.48 24.48 -13.18
CA PRO A 436 8.26 24.59 -13.97
C PRO A 436 7.33 23.57 -13.32
N LEU A 437 6.12 23.94 -12.97
CA LEU A 437 5.01 23.02 -12.87
C LEU A 437 5.23 22.02 -14.01
N ILE A 438 5.71 20.80 -13.67
CA ILE A 438 6.03 19.78 -14.67
C ILE A 438 4.74 19.63 -15.47
N ASN A 439 4.76 20.16 -16.69
CA ASN A 439 3.58 20.24 -17.51
C ASN A 439 3.15 18.79 -17.76
N HIS A 440 2.10 18.33 -17.08
CA HIS A 440 1.58 16.96 -17.06
C HIS A 440 1.35 16.37 -18.46
N GLN A 441 1.41 17.21 -19.50
CA GLN A 441 1.31 16.77 -20.90
C GLN A 441 2.56 16.06 -21.44
N ARG A 442 3.73 16.13 -20.76
CA ARG A 442 4.99 15.51 -21.25
C ARG A 442 5.34 14.17 -20.59
N ILE A 443 4.68 13.79 -19.50
CA ILE A 443 4.84 12.44 -18.89
C ILE A 443 3.49 11.72 -19.04
N LYS A 444 3.19 11.26 -20.26
CA LYS A 444 2.19 10.20 -20.45
C LYS A 444 2.87 8.88 -20.05
N ILE A 445 2.51 8.35 -18.90
CA ILE A 445 2.83 6.99 -18.43
C ILE A 445 1.85 6.02 -19.08
#